data_639f6c8ba633f2b0a183113bd3b9efe1
#
_entry.id   639f6c8ba633f2b0a183113bd3b9efe1
#
_cell.length_a   1.000
_cell.length_b   1.000
_cell.length_c   1.000
_cell.angle_alpha   90.00
_cell.angle_beta   90.00
_cell.angle_gamma   90.00
#
_symmetry.space_group_name_H-M   'P 1'
#
loop_
_entity.id
_entity.type
_entity.pdbx_description
1 polymer ?
#
loop_
_entity_poly.entity_id
_entity_poly.type
_entity_poly.pdbx_seq_one_letter_code
_entity_poly.pdbx_strand_id
1 'polypeptide(L)'
;MTVAHHKQTQKAGVSVVDQFPLLQELMVSNEKWSKEIKADDPELLETLSKGQAPKILWIGCADSRVPESVILDRKPGDVFVLRNVANQFRPDDDSANGLLEYAVGPVGVEHVIVCGHSGCGGCVVAHGLPDPKFEENDTSDTPLMRFIEPIVTLRHGLQGACSVDRLIEENVKVSVANVCDSEAMRDSWARAGRGEGKKVWVHGWVYDIKSGRVRDLGISVGPPEHP
;
A
#
# COMPACT_ATOMS: atom_id res chain seq x y z
N MET A 1 26.30 6.53 -18.64
CA MET A 1 25.04 6.11 -19.28
C MET A 1 24.35 7.35 -19.82
N THR A 2 24.25 7.49 -21.13
CA THR A 2 23.70 8.66 -21.79
C THR A 2 22.18 8.51 -21.83
N VAL A 3 21.45 9.35 -21.09
CA VAL A 3 19.99 9.40 -21.16
C VAL A 3 19.60 9.88 -22.55
N ALA A 4 18.98 9.02 -23.34
CA ALA A 4 18.45 9.36 -24.64
C ALA A 4 17.29 10.37 -24.44
N HIS A 5 17.56 11.65 -24.72
CA HIS A 5 16.51 12.65 -24.79
C HIS A 5 15.61 12.36 -26.00
N HIS A 6 14.43 11.81 -25.74
CA HIS A 6 13.36 11.78 -26.73
C HIS A 6 12.94 13.23 -26.98
N LYS A 7 13.39 13.79 -28.13
CA LYS A 7 12.89 15.08 -28.61
C LYS A 7 11.42 14.91 -29.02
N GLN A 8 10.50 15.25 -28.11
CA GLN A 8 9.13 15.51 -28.52
C GLN A 8 9.11 16.83 -29.31
N THR A 9 8.63 16.77 -30.53
CA THR A 9 8.33 17.97 -31.34
C THR A 9 7.10 18.67 -30.76
N GLN A 10 7.33 19.58 -29.81
CA GLN A 10 6.25 20.48 -29.33
C GLN A 10 5.89 21.44 -30.47
N LYS A 11 4.64 21.43 -30.92
CA LYS A 11 4.07 22.55 -31.65
C LYS A 11 4.12 23.77 -30.74
N ALA A 12 4.79 24.84 -31.19
CA ALA A 12 4.93 26.06 -30.40
C ALA A 12 3.56 26.59 -29.98
N GLY A 13 3.34 26.72 -28.66
CA GLY A 13 2.19 27.40 -28.09
C GLY A 13 1.05 26.54 -27.54
N VAL A 14 1.08 25.20 -27.69
CA VAL A 14 0.06 24.31 -27.11
C VAL A 14 0.69 23.40 -26.07
N SER A 15 0.16 23.39 -24.85
CA SER A 15 0.56 22.43 -23.80
C SER A 15 0.32 21.00 -24.29
N VAL A 16 1.24 20.06 -23.96
CA VAL A 16 1.03 18.64 -24.25
C VAL A 16 -0.27 18.13 -23.64
N VAL A 17 -0.64 18.64 -22.48
CA VAL A 17 -1.91 18.32 -21.81
C VAL A 17 -3.11 18.65 -22.68
N ASP A 18 -3.07 19.76 -23.46
CA ASP A 18 -4.16 20.19 -24.33
C ASP A 18 -4.42 19.24 -25.52
N GLN A 19 -3.52 18.30 -25.76
CA GLN A 19 -3.68 17.28 -26.81
C GLN A 19 -4.47 16.04 -26.32
N PHE A 20 -4.69 15.92 -25.00
CA PHE A 20 -5.34 14.77 -24.38
C PHE A 20 -6.57 15.21 -23.56
N PRO A 21 -7.78 15.00 -24.06
CA PRO A 21 -9.01 15.46 -23.38
C PRO A 21 -9.14 14.98 -21.92
N LEU A 22 -8.74 13.73 -21.64
CA LEU A 22 -8.75 13.20 -20.28
C LEU A 22 -7.82 13.98 -19.34
N LEU A 23 -6.63 14.35 -19.81
CA LEU A 23 -5.68 15.11 -18.97
C LEU A 23 -6.16 16.53 -18.71
N GLN A 24 -6.82 17.16 -19.70
CA GLN A 24 -7.48 18.46 -19.50
C GLN A 24 -8.57 18.37 -18.45
N GLU A 25 -9.43 17.34 -18.53
CA GLU A 25 -10.49 17.09 -17.54
C GLU A 25 -9.89 16.94 -16.12
N LEU A 26 -8.79 16.19 -15.95
CA LEU A 26 -8.13 16.02 -14.67
C LEU A 26 -7.60 17.35 -14.11
N MET A 27 -7.02 18.23 -14.95
CA MET A 27 -6.54 19.55 -14.51
C MET A 27 -7.71 20.45 -14.06
N VAL A 28 -8.81 20.46 -14.80
CA VAL A 28 -10.01 21.22 -14.44
C VAL A 28 -10.63 20.68 -13.15
N SER A 29 -10.69 19.37 -13.00
CA SER A 29 -11.20 18.70 -11.80
C SER A 29 -10.34 19.01 -10.57
N ASN A 30 -9.01 19.04 -10.73
CA ASN A 30 -8.10 19.42 -9.65
C ASN A 30 -8.27 20.89 -9.25
N GLU A 31 -8.44 21.80 -10.20
CA GLU A 31 -8.68 23.22 -9.88
C GLU A 31 -10.01 23.39 -9.12
N LYS A 32 -11.06 22.70 -9.53
CA LYS A 32 -12.35 22.68 -8.83
C LYS A 32 -12.19 22.15 -7.41
N TRP A 33 -11.58 20.97 -7.24
CA TRP A 33 -11.32 20.38 -5.94
C TRP A 33 -10.51 21.31 -5.03
N SER A 34 -9.49 21.97 -5.56
CA SER A 34 -8.66 22.92 -4.78
C SER A 34 -9.48 24.10 -4.27
N LYS A 35 -10.47 24.58 -5.02
CA LYS A 35 -11.38 25.64 -4.59
C LYS A 35 -12.35 25.16 -3.52
N GLU A 36 -12.91 23.97 -3.70
CA GLU A 36 -13.85 23.35 -2.76
C GLU A 36 -13.20 23.08 -1.42
N ILE A 37 -12.02 22.44 -1.40
CA ILE A 37 -11.34 22.13 -0.15
C ILE A 37 -10.89 23.39 0.63
N LYS A 38 -10.55 24.48 -0.09
CA LYS A 38 -10.26 25.77 0.55
C LYS A 38 -11.51 26.46 1.11
N ALA A 39 -12.66 26.20 0.53
CA ALA A 39 -13.92 26.72 1.05
C ALA A 39 -14.37 25.97 2.30
N ASP A 40 -14.18 24.64 2.31
CA ASP A 40 -14.58 23.78 3.42
C ASP A 40 -13.60 23.86 4.61
N ASP A 41 -12.30 23.98 4.33
CA ASP A 41 -11.24 24.05 5.34
C ASP A 41 -10.12 25.00 4.85
N PRO A 42 -10.26 26.30 5.11
CA PRO A 42 -9.34 27.33 4.59
C PRO A 42 -7.89 27.16 5.03
N GLU A 43 -7.65 26.52 6.18
CA GLU A 43 -6.31 26.39 6.76
C GLU A 43 -5.62 25.08 6.36
N LEU A 44 -6.36 24.10 5.84
CA LEU A 44 -5.85 22.74 5.57
C LEU A 44 -4.61 22.77 4.67
N LEU A 45 -4.72 23.35 3.47
CA LEU A 45 -3.62 23.34 2.51
C LEU A 45 -2.42 24.15 2.98
N GLU A 46 -2.63 25.22 3.71
CA GLU A 46 -1.55 26.00 4.32
C GLU A 46 -0.84 25.18 5.41
N THR A 47 -1.59 24.50 6.26
CA THR A 47 -1.04 23.62 7.29
C THR A 47 -0.23 22.48 6.67
N LEU A 48 -0.77 21.80 5.65
CA LEU A 48 -0.10 20.72 4.95
C LEU A 48 1.17 21.19 4.20
N SER A 49 1.22 22.43 3.75
CA SER A 49 2.42 22.97 3.10
C SER A 49 3.62 23.10 4.05
N LYS A 50 3.39 23.13 5.36
CA LYS A 50 4.42 23.24 6.40
C LYS A 50 4.95 21.87 6.86
N GLY A 51 4.25 20.78 6.56
CA GLY A 51 4.65 19.43 6.92
C GLY A 51 3.49 18.45 6.96
N GLN A 52 3.79 17.21 7.35
CA GLN A 52 2.81 16.14 7.52
C GLN A 52 3.01 15.42 8.85
N ALA A 53 1.93 14.92 9.44
CA ALA A 53 1.96 14.13 10.67
C ALA A 53 0.83 13.08 10.67
N PRO A 54 0.74 12.22 9.64
CA PRO A 54 -0.28 11.17 9.58
C PRO A 54 -0.10 10.20 10.74
N LYS A 55 -1.21 9.69 11.25
CA LYS A 55 -1.21 8.67 12.31
C LYS A 55 -1.18 7.26 11.76
N ILE A 56 -1.42 7.10 10.48
CA ILE A 56 -1.65 5.82 9.82
C ILE A 56 -0.66 5.67 8.67
N LEU A 57 0.02 4.51 8.62
CA LEU A 57 0.58 3.95 7.39
C LEU A 57 -0.40 2.89 6.88
N TRP A 58 -0.86 3.07 5.65
CA TRP A 58 -1.64 2.09 4.93
C TRP A 58 -0.79 1.31 3.94
N ILE A 59 -0.83 -0.01 4.01
CA ILE A 59 -0.22 -0.93 3.05
C ILE A 59 -1.34 -1.65 2.32
N GLY A 60 -1.67 -1.19 1.11
CA GLY A 60 -2.82 -1.63 0.35
C GLY A 60 -2.51 -2.13 -1.06
N CYS A 61 -3.55 -2.64 -1.72
CA CYS A 61 -3.45 -3.04 -3.12
C CYS A 61 -3.42 -1.81 -4.05
N ALA A 62 -2.70 -1.94 -5.18
CA ALA A 62 -2.71 -0.96 -6.27
C ALA A 62 -4.02 -0.95 -7.07
N ASP A 63 -4.96 -1.83 -6.78
CA ASP A 63 -6.27 -1.91 -7.43
C ASP A 63 -7.00 -0.57 -7.36
N SER A 64 -7.47 -0.07 -8.50
CA SER A 64 -8.10 1.25 -8.60
C SER A 64 -9.42 1.38 -7.82
N ARG A 65 -10.04 0.25 -7.44
CA ARG A 65 -11.31 0.19 -6.70
C ARG A 65 -11.14 0.37 -5.19
N VAL A 66 -9.87 0.42 -4.70
CA VAL A 66 -9.57 0.45 -3.26
C VAL A 66 -8.68 1.65 -2.87
N PRO A 67 -9.04 2.89 -3.23
CA PRO A 67 -8.30 4.08 -2.80
C PRO A 67 -8.54 4.33 -1.31
N GLU A 68 -7.51 4.17 -0.49
CA GLU A 68 -7.59 4.22 0.98
C GLU A 68 -8.22 5.48 1.55
N SER A 69 -7.84 6.64 1.04
CA SER A 69 -8.36 7.93 1.53
C SER A 69 -9.86 8.07 1.25
N VAL A 70 -10.32 7.53 0.10
CA VAL A 70 -11.75 7.57 -0.26
C VAL A 70 -12.56 6.59 0.59
N ILE A 71 -12.10 5.33 0.71
CA ILE A 71 -12.86 4.29 1.43
C ILE A 71 -12.87 4.51 2.95
N LEU A 72 -11.90 5.26 3.48
CA LEU A 72 -11.83 5.61 4.90
C LEU A 72 -12.36 7.01 5.22
N ASP A 73 -12.83 7.75 4.22
CA ASP A 73 -13.27 9.15 4.36
C ASP A 73 -12.19 10.02 5.04
N ARG A 74 -10.98 10.01 4.44
CA ARG A 74 -9.83 10.76 4.97
C ARG A 74 -9.43 11.92 4.06
N LYS A 75 -8.95 12.99 4.69
CA LYS A 75 -8.42 14.18 4.01
C LYS A 75 -6.95 13.97 3.60
N PRO A 76 -6.42 14.77 2.66
CA PRO A 76 -4.97 14.84 2.41
C PRO A 76 -4.19 15.06 3.72
N GLY A 77 -3.11 14.30 3.90
CA GLY A 77 -2.28 14.39 5.10
C GLY A 77 -2.63 13.38 6.20
N ASP A 78 -3.82 12.75 6.17
CA ASP A 78 -4.27 11.82 7.22
C ASP A 78 -3.61 10.45 7.15
N VAL A 79 -3.23 10.00 5.94
CA VAL A 79 -2.74 8.64 5.70
C VAL A 79 -1.44 8.67 4.91
N PHE A 80 -0.40 8.02 5.41
CA PHE A 80 0.81 7.70 4.66
C PHE A 80 0.61 6.37 3.93
N VAL A 81 1.10 6.21 2.69
CA VAL A 81 0.58 5.14 1.82
C VAL A 81 1.69 4.39 1.10
N LEU A 82 1.63 3.05 1.19
CA LEU A 82 2.28 2.10 0.29
C LEU A 82 1.22 1.32 -0.48
N ARG A 83 1.30 1.29 -1.80
CA ARG A 83 0.39 0.47 -2.63
C ARG A 83 1.17 -0.31 -3.67
N ASN A 84 0.91 -1.63 -3.71
CA ASN A 84 1.49 -2.53 -4.69
C ASN A 84 0.50 -3.63 -5.09
N VAL A 85 0.87 -4.54 -5.99
CA VAL A 85 0.00 -5.66 -6.36
C VAL A 85 -0.21 -6.57 -5.16
N ALA A 86 -1.48 -6.74 -4.76
CA ALA A 86 -1.93 -7.58 -3.65
C ALA A 86 -1.38 -7.17 -2.26
N ASN A 87 -1.17 -5.89 -2.00
CA ASN A 87 -0.82 -5.37 -0.67
C ASN A 87 0.31 -6.12 0.06
N GLN A 88 1.29 -6.61 -0.66
CA GLN A 88 2.40 -7.35 -0.09
C GLN A 88 3.38 -6.42 0.63
N PHE A 89 3.86 -6.86 1.80
CA PHE A 89 5.08 -6.35 2.40
C PHE A 89 6.13 -7.46 2.36
N ARG A 90 7.17 -7.25 1.57
CA ARG A 90 8.22 -8.24 1.33
C ARG A 90 9.51 -7.83 2.04
N PRO A 91 10.18 -8.75 2.75
CA PRO A 91 11.44 -8.43 3.44
C PRO A 91 12.58 -8.00 2.51
N ASP A 92 12.55 -8.43 1.24
CA ASP A 92 13.54 -8.14 0.19
C ASP A 92 13.20 -6.91 -0.68
N ASP A 93 12.14 -6.16 -0.34
CA ASP A 93 11.74 -4.95 -1.08
C ASP A 93 12.23 -3.69 -0.35
N ASP A 94 13.37 -3.14 -0.79
CA ASP A 94 13.95 -1.91 -0.23
C ASP A 94 12.99 -0.72 -0.28
N SER A 95 12.10 -0.66 -1.28
CA SER A 95 11.11 0.42 -1.38
C SER A 95 10.09 0.34 -0.25
N ALA A 96 9.58 -0.85 0.04
CA ALA A 96 8.63 -1.06 1.13
C ALA A 96 9.30 -0.87 2.49
N ASN A 97 10.50 -1.43 2.68
CA ASN A 97 11.25 -1.33 3.94
C ASN A 97 11.65 0.12 4.25
N GLY A 98 12.19 0.86 3.26
CA GLY A 98 12.56 2.26 3.45
C GLY A 98 11.35 3.17 3.73
N LEU A 99 10.19 2.88 3.10
CA LEU A 99 8.96 3.59 3.38
C LEU A 99 8.46 3.32 4.81
N LEU A 100 8.51 2.07 5.27
CA LEU A 100 8.15 1.70 6.64
C LEU A 100 9.06 2.38 7.67
N GLU A 101 10.37 2.33 7.47
CA GLU A 101 11.36 3.00 8.32
C GLU A 101 11.07 4.50 8.44
N TYR A 102 10.82 5.16 7.31
CA TYR A 102 10.48 6.58 7.29
C TYR A 102 9.16 6.87 8.01
N ALA A 103 8.14 6.02 7.83
CA ALA A 103 6.84 6.17 8.44
C ALA A 103 6.87 6.03 9.98
N VAL A 104 7.51 4.98 10.51
CA VAL A 104 7.57 4.72 11.96
C VAL A 104 8.65 5.53 12.68
N GLY A 105 9.59 6.10 11.94
CA GLY A 105 10.64 6.97 12.44
C GLY A 105 10.28 8.46 12.27
N PRO A 106 10.79 9.13 11.21
CA PRO A 106 10.63 10.58 11.03
C PRO A 106 9.17 11.07 10.97
N VAL A 107 8.25 10.33 10.31
CA VAL A 107 6.84 10.72 10.21
C VAL A 107 6.09 10.48 11.51
N GLY A 108 6.40 9.39 12.22
CA GLY A 108 5.86 9.09 13.54
C GLY A 108 4.43 8.58 13.51
N VAL A 109 4.10 7.68 12.56
CA VAL A 109 2.81 6.97 12.55
C VAL A 109 2.63 6.13 13.80
N GLU A 110 1.39 5.92 14.19
CA GLU A 110 1.03 5.13 15.38
C GLU A 110 0.37 3.79 14.99
N HIS A 111 -0.12 3.69 13.76
CA HIS A 111 -0.78 2.50 13.23
C HIS A 111 -0.26 2.15 11.85
N VAL A 112 0.12 0.89 11.62
CA VAL A 112 0.39 0.30 10.31
C VAL A 112 -0.76 -0.65 9.98
N ILE A 113 -1.48 -0.39 8.90
CA ILE A 113 -2.63 -1.19 8.49
C ILE A 113 -2.30 -1.89 7.17
N VAL A 114 -2.18 -3.21 7.20
CA VAL A 114 -2.13 -4.03 5.98
C VAL A 114 -3.55 -4.38 5.59
N CYS A 115 -3.98 -3.94 4.41
CA CYS A 115 -5.34 -4.17 3.96
C CYS A 115 -5.42 -4.86 2.60
N GLY A 116 -5.94 -6.09 2.62
CA GLY A 116 -6.37 -6.81 1.43
C GLY A 116 -7.77 -6.38 0.97
N HIS A 117 -8.24 -6.94 -0.14
CA HIS A 117 -9.59 -6.67 -0.60
C HIS A 117 -10.20 -7.86 -1.35
N SER A 118 -11.53 -7.99 -1.32
CA SER A 118 -12.24 -9.02 -2.07
C SER A 118 -11.99 -8.91 -3.58
N GLY A 119 -11.82 -10.04 -4.25
CA GLY A 119 -11.58 -10.09 -5.69
C GLY A 119 -10.27 -9.44 -6.13
N CYS A 120 -9.22 -9.52 -5.31
CA CYS A 120 -7.87 -9.02 -5.63
C CYS A 120 -7.30 -9.74 -6.85
N GLY A 121 -6.98 -9.00 -7.93
CA GLY A 121 -6.48 -9.57 -9.17
C GLY A 121 -5.17 -10.35 -9.00
N GLY A 122 -4.23 -9.86 -8.19
CA GLY A 122 -2.99 -10.57 -7.89
C GLY A 122 -3.22 -11.92 -7.19
N CYS A 123 -4.13 -11.97 -6.21
CA CYS A 123 -4.51 -13.21 -5.53
C CYS A 123 -5.29 -14.16 -6.45
N VAL A 124 -6.15 -13.64 -7.34
CA VAL A 124 -6.87 -14.46 -8.34
C VAL A 124 -5.88 -15.15 -9.28
N VAL A 125 -4.92 -14.40 -9.82
CA VAL A 125 -3.87 -14.95 -10.68
C VAL A 125 -3.03 -15.99 -9.92
N ALA A 126 -2.52 -15.64 -8.75
CA ALA A 126 -1.70 -16.54 -7.94
C ALA A 126 -2.44 -17.83 -7.55
N HIS A 127 -3.75 -17.75 -7.30
CA HIS A 127 -4.58 -18.91 -6.96
C HIS A 127 -4.68 -19.92 -8.11
N GLY A 128 -4.67 -19.46 -9.37
CA GLY A 128 -4.76 -20.31 -10.56
C GLY A 128 -3.43 -20.87 -11.06
N LEU A 129 -2.29 -20.39 -10.54
CA LEU A 129 -0.98 -20.82 -11.01
C LEU A 129 -0.54 -22.16 -10.39
N PRO A 130 0.25 -22.96 -11.12
CA PRO A 130 0.88 -24.18 -10.58
C PRO A 130 1.90 -23.85 -9.50
N ASP A 131 2.35 -24.85 -8.74
CA ASP A 131 3.39 -24.69 -7.72
C ASP A 131 4.75 -24.45 -8.42
N PRO A 132 5.42 -23.32 -8.17
CA PRO A 132 6.69 -22.98 -8.82
C PRO A 132 7.83 -23.98 -8.50
N LYS A 133 7.70 -24.78 -7.44
CA LYS A 133 8.68 -25.80 -7.07
C LYS A 133 8.70 -27.03 -7.99
N PHE A 134 7.67 -27.21 -8.81
CA PHE A 134 7.48 -28.39 -9.66
C PHE A 134 7.57 -28.10 -11.17
N GLU A 135 7.80 -26.85 -11.58
CA GLU A 135 7.94 -26.49 -12.99
C GLU A 135 9.39 -26.12 -13.34
N GLU A 136 10.09 -27.05 -14.05
CA GLU A 136 11.47 -26.84 -14.51
C GLU A 136 11.62 -25.85 -15.70
N ASN A 137 10.53 -25.43 -16.35
CA ASN A 137 10.55 -24.62 -17.57
C ASN A 137 9.51 -23.49 -17.59
N ASP A 138 9.41 -22.70 -16.51
CA ASP A 138 8.53 -21.53 -16.54
C ASP A 138 9.13 -20.42 -17.43
N THR A 139 8.55 -20.25 -18.63
CA THR A 139 8.91 -19.19 -19.58
C THR A 139 8.29 -17.84 -19.25
N SER A 140 7.54 -17.74 -18.15
CA SER A 140 6.82 -16.53 -17.75
C SER A 140 7.58 -15.65 -16.73
N ASP A 141 8.91 -15.62 -16.76
CA ASP A 141 9.75 -14.80 -15.88
C ASP A 141 9.57 -13.30 -16.15
N THR A 142 8.38 -12.79 -15.81
CA THR A 142 8.08 -11.36 -15.85
C THR A 142 8.21 -10.74 -14.45
N PRO A 143 8.47 -9.42 -14.35
CA PRO A 143 8.47 -8.75 -13.05
C PRO A 143 7.20 -9.00 -12.24
N LEU A 144 6.04 -9.07 -12.88
CA LEU A 144 4.77 -9.36 -12.20
C LEU A 144 4.77 -10.78 -11.62
N MET A 145 5.20 -11.79 -12.40
CA MET A 145 5.22 -13.19 -11.93
C MET A 145 6.16 -13.35 -10.74
N ARG A 146 7.37 -12.82 -10.80
CA ARG A 146 8.29 -12.79 -9.66
C ARG A 146 7.71 -12.06 -8.45
N PHE A 147 6.92 -11.00 -8.68
CA PHE A 147 6.34 -10.23 -7.59
C PHE A 147 5.22 -11.00 -6.87
N ILE A 148 4.41 -11.81 -7.57
CA ILE A 148 3.31 -12.59 -6.98
C ILE A 148 3.72 -14.01 -6.57
N GLU A 149 4.92 -14.48 -6.88
CA GLU A 149 5.43 -15.81 -6.52
C GLU A 149 5.25 -16.14 -5.03
N PRO A 150 5.51 -15.23 -4.06
CA PRO A 150 5.27 -15.52 -2.65
C PRO A 150 3.82 -15.88 -2.35
N ILE A 151 2.85 -15.29 -3.06
CA ILE A 151 1.42 -15.62 -2.90
C ILE A 151 1.10 -16.99 -3.50
N VAL A 152 1.75 -17.35 -4.62
CA VAL A 152 1.63 -18.69 -5.23
C VAL A 152 2.16 -19.74 -4.25
N THR A 153 3.34 -19.51 -3.71
CA THR A 153 3.96 -20.39 -2.70
C THR A 153 3.08 -20.50 -1.43
N LEU A 154 2.54 -19.38 -0.95
CA LEU A 154 1.60 -19.37 0.17
C LEU A 154 0.39 -20.25 -0.13
N ARG A 155 -0.25 -20.06 -1.28
CA ARG A 155 -1.43 -20.84 -1.71
C ARG A 155 -1.16 -22.35 -1.70
N HIS A 156 -0.01 -22.79 -2.20
CA HIS A 156 0.38 -24.21 -2.24
C HIS A 156 0.78 -24.76 -0.87
N GLY A 157 1.22 -23.92 0.06
CA GLY A 157 1.50 -24.30 1.45
C GLY A 157 0.24 -24.43 2.32
N LEU A 158 -0.89 -23.87 1.91
CA LEU A 158 -2.13 -23.93 2.69
C LEU A 158 -2.78 -25.30 2.63
N GLN A 159 -3.06 -25.87 3.80
CA GLN A 159 -3.75 -27.16 3.89
C GLN A 159 -5.26 -27.03 3.64
N GLY A 160 -5.83 -28.06 2.99
CA GLY A 160 -7.25 -28.11 2.65
C GLY A 160 -7.65 -27.21 1.48
N ALA A 161 -8.95 -27.04 1.28
CA ALA A 161 -9.46 -26.18 0.20
C ALA A 161 -9.06 -24.72 0.42
N CYS A 162 -8.40 -24.13 -0.55
CA CYS A 162 -8.02 -22.71 -0.56
C CYS A 162 -8.91 -21.96 -1.55
N SER A 163 -9.83 -21.16 -1.06
CA SER A 163 -10.53 -20.17 -1.90
C SER A 163 -9.68 -18.92 -2.09
N VAL A 164 -10.03 -18.12 -3.11
CA VAL A 164 -9.38 -16.81 -3.32
C VAL A 164 -9.53 -15.91 -2.09
N ASP A 165 -10.70 -15.90 -1.45
CA ASP A 165 -10.94 -15.08 -0.25
C ASP A 165 -10.05 -15.52 0.92
N ARG A 166 -9.90 -16.83 1.13
CA ARG A 166 -8.96 -17.36 2.11
C ARG A 166 -7.52 -16.96 1.77
N LEU A 167 -7.11 -17.04 0.51
CA LEU A 167 -5.77 -16.63 0.09
C LEU A 167 -5.52 -15.14 0.33
N ILE A 168 -6.51 -14.29 0.11
CA ILE A 168 -6.45 -12.86 0.42
C ILE A 168 -6.19 -12.64 1.91
N GLU A 169 -6.93 -13.31 2.79
CA GLU A 169 -6.76 -13.18 4.24
C GLU A 169 -5.38 -13.69 4.70
N GLU A 170 -4.94 -14.83 4.19
CA GLU A 170 -3.63 -15.40 4.55
C GLU A 170 -2.47 -14.51 4.04
N ASN A 171 -2.60 -13.91 2.85
CA ASN A 171 -1.63 -12.95 2.33
C ASN A 171 -1.54 -11.68 3.21
N VAL A 172 -2.66 -11.20 3.75
CA VAL A 172 -2.65 -10.11 4.74
C VAL A 172 -1.91 -10.53 6.01
N LYS A 173 -2.17 -11.75 6.52
CA LYS A 173 -1.49 -12.27 7.73
C LYS A 173 0.01 -12.38 7.54
N VAL A 174 0.46 -12.90 6.38
CA VAL A 174 1.90 -12.97 6.03
C VAL A 174 2.51 -11.57 5.95
N SER A 175 1.84 -10.63 5.31
CA SER A 175 2.34 -9.26 5.20
C SER A 175 2.39 -8.56 6.58
N VAL A 176 1.42 -8.78 7.47
CA VAL A 176 1.47 -8.30 8.86
C VAL A 176 2.67 -8.89 9.60
N ALA A 177 2.91 -10.20 9.50
CA ALA A 177 4.06 -10.86 10.11
C ALA A 177 5.38 -10.26 9.58
N ASN A 178 5.52 -10.11 8.27
CA ASN A 178 6.71 -9.52 7.66
C ASN A 178 6.96 -8.07 8.12
N VAL A 179 5.91 -7.26 8.27
CA VAL A 179 6.03 -5.91 8.85
C VAL A 179 6.55 -5.99 10.27
N CYS A 180 5.96 -6.85 11.12
CA CYS A 180 6.37 -7.02 12.51
C CYS A 180 7.82 -7.50 12.64
N ASP A 181 8.27 -8.38 11.72
CA ASP A 181 9.62 -8.95 11.71
C ASP A 181 10.66 -8.03 11.03
N SER A 182 10.26 -6.90 10.47
CA SER A 182 11.18 -5.96 9.85
C SER A 182 12.10 -5.29 10.89
N GLU A 183 13.29 -4.86 10.45
CA GLU A 183 14.23 -4.13 11.28
C GLU A 183 13.63 -2.82 11.79
N ALA A 184 12.95 -2.09 10.91
CA ALA A 184 12.29 -0.82 11.24
C ALA A 184 11.27 -0.95 12.37
N MET A 185 10.47 -2.03 12.38
CA MET A 185 9.51 -2.27 13.46
C MET A 185 10.17 -2.71 14.76
N ARG A 186 11.16 -3.62 14.69
CA ARG A 186 11.92 -4.02 15.89
C ARG A 186 12.58 -2.82 16.56
N ASP A 187 13.22 -1.95 15.79
CA ASP A 187 13.85 -0.73 16.30
C ASP A 187 12.82 0.26 16.85
N SER A 188 11.69 0.42 16.18
CA SER A 188 10.59 1.27 16.66
C SER A 188 10.05 0.79 18.01
N TRP A 189 9.79 -0.50 18.15
CA TRP A 189 9.33 -1.09 19.41
C TRP A 189 10.39 -1.04 20.51
N ALA A 190 11.67 -1.25 20.18
CA ALA A 190 12.76 -1.12 21.15
C ALA A 190 12.87 0.33 21.68
N ARG A 191 12.72 1.34 20.82
CA ARG A 191 12.67 2.76 21.23
C ARG A 191 11.45 3.03 22.12
N ALA A 192 10.27 2.55 21.72
CA ALA A 192 9.05 2.72 22.52
C ALA A 192 9.17 2.11 23.93
N GLY A 193 9.82 0.94 24.03
CA GLY A 193 10.12 0.28 25.30
C GLY A 193 11.03 1.09 26.24
N ARG A 194 11.89 1.93 25.69
CA ARG A 194 12.72 2.88 26.46
C ARG A 194 12.03 4.21 26.74
N GLY A 195 10.77 4.38 26.32
CA GLY A 195 10.06 5.66 26.42
C GLY A 195 10.46 6.67 25.33
N GLU A 196 11.15 6.22 24.27
CA GLU A 196 11.67 7.03 23.17
C GLU A 196 10.86 6.77 21.91
N GLY A 197 9.85 7.57 21.61
CA GLY A 197 9.05 7.42 20.40
C GLY A 197 7.63 6.89 20.63
N LYS A 198 6.98 6.50 19.53
CA LYS A 198 5.57 6.10 19.52
C LYS A 198 5.41 4.58 19.70
N LYS A 199 4.31 4.19 20.35
CA LYS A 199 3.88 2.78 20.38
C LYS A 199 3.15 2.49 19.06
N VAL A 200 3.84 1.86 18.12
CA VAL A 200 3.27 1.53 16.81
C VAL A 200 2.57 0.17 16.88
N TRP A 201 1.34 0.12 16.38
CA TRP A 201 0.56 -1.11 16.23
C TRP A 201 0.44 -1.49 14.76
N VAL A 202 0.50 -2.79 14.48
CA VAL A 202 0.29 -3.35 13.14
C VAL A 202 -1.04 -4.10 13.12
N HIS A 203 -1.86 -3.84 12.08
CA HIS A 203 -3.21 -4.39 11.94
C HIS A 203 -3.38 -5.08 10.61
N GLY A 204 -4.23 -6.12 10.55
CA GLY A 204 -4.60 -6.79 9.31
C GLY A 204 -6.09 -6.66 9.04
N TRP A 205 -6.44 -6.02 7.91
CA TRP A 205 -7.81 -5.76 7.48
C TRP A 205 -8.11 -6.30 6.09
N VAL A 206 -9.39 -6.45 5.76
CA VAL A 206 -9.87 -6.75 4.40
C VAL A 206 -11.03 -5.83 4.05
N TYR A 207 -10.93 -5.17 2.91
CA TYR A 207 -12.00 -4.37 2.35
C TYR A 207 -12.87 -5.22 1.41
N ASP A 208 -14.17 -5.24 1.65
CA ASP A 208 -15.13 -5.86 0.76
C ASP A 208 -15.65 -4.84 -0.25
N ILE A 209 -15.25 -4.99 -1.52
CA ILE A 209 -15.64 -4.10 -2.61
C ILE A 209 -17.16 -4.06 -2.80
N LYS A 210 -17.87 -5.17 -2.57
CA LYS A 210 -19.30 -5.24 -2.81
C LYS A 210 -20.12 -4.44 -1.79
N SER A 211 -19.71 -4.48 -0.53
CA SER A 211 -20.41 -3.76 0.54
C SER A 211 -19.81 -2.40 0.86
N GLY A 212 -18.58 -2.11 0.38
CA GLY A 212 -17.85 -0.90 0.72
C GLY A 212 -17.35 -0.89 2.18
N ARG A 213 -17.25 -2.05 2.83
CA ARG A 213 -16.89 -2.14 4.25
C ARG A 213 -15.51 -2.74 4.46
N VAL A 214 -14.81 -2.20 5.45
CA VAL A 214 -13.57 -2.78 6.00
C VAL A 214 -13.92 -3.74 7.13
N ARG A 215 -13.24 -4.89 7.17
CA ARG A 215 -13.33 -5.89 8.24
C ARG A 215 -11.94 -6.10 8.86
N ASP A 216 -11.87 -6.00 10.18
CA ASP A 216 -10.69 -6.37 10.95
C ASP A 216 -10.57 -7.90 11.03
N LEU A 217 -9.37 -8.44 10.81
CA LEU A 217 -9.08 -9.87 10.91
C LEU A 217 -8.77 -10.30 12.35
N GLY A 218 -8.71 -9.38 13.31
CA GLY A 218 -8.39 -9.67 14.70
C GLY A 218 -6.94 -10.09 14.94
N ILE A 219 -6.01 -9.62 14.11
CA ILE A 219 -4.58 -9.97 14.16
C ILE A 219 -3.69 -8.75 14.47
N SER A 220 -4.17 -7.84 15.29
CA SER A 220 -3.39 -6.67 15.70
C SER A 220 -2.20 -7.06 16.58
N VAL A 221 -1.01 -6.52 16.26
CA VAL A 221 0.23 -6.76 17.01
C VAL A 221 0.78 -5.42 17.46
N GLY A 222 1.06 -5.29 18.75
CA GLY A 222 1.68 -4.13 19.37
C GLY A 222 3.11 -4.37 19.81
N PRO A 223 3.77 -3.34 20.39
CA PRO A 223 5.07 -3.53 20.99
C PRO A 223 5.01 -4.61 22.06
N PRO A 224 6.05 -5.47 22.18
CA PRO A 224 6.12 -6.47 23.22
C PRO A 224 5.95 -5.82 24.60
N GLU A 225 5.12 -6.43 25.46
CA GLU A 225 5.13 -6.04 26.86
C GLU A 225 6.50 -6.41 27.43
N HIS A 226 7.19 -5.43 28.02
CA HIS A 226 8.44 -5.74 28.70
C HIS A 226 8.11 -6.60 29.93
N PRO A 227 8.82 -7.72 30.12
CA PRO A 227 8.68 -8.54 31.33
C PRO A 227 9.10 -7.75 32.59
#